data_f92c7260464025e84877f1092584a1c2
#
_entry.id   f92c7260464025e84877f1092584a1c2
#
_cell.length_a   1.000
_cell.length_b   1.000
_cell.length_c   1.000
_cell.angle_alpha   90.00
_cell.angle_beta   90.00
_cell.angle_gamma   90.00
#
_symmetry.space_group_name_H-M   'P 1'
#
loop_
_entity.id
_entity.type
_entity.pdbx_description
1 polymer ?
#
loop_
_entity_poly.entity_id
_entity_poly.type
_entity_poly.pdbx_seq_one_letter_code
_entity_poly.pdbx_strand_id
1 'polypeptide(L)'
;MMSVWFIQLAIFAQSRIIEVFPEQGKDIENIALALKKAADCKGRPVTVKFSPGIYQLDRAKSSQVLYYISNTTSELDDPDPTKHIGLYLNTLKNVTIDGCGSTLLMNGEMTSFVLDKCEGIVLKNFNIDYKHPTQTEVEVLEEGNDYLIVQVHPTSQYRIVNAQLEWYGDGWSFKNGIAQSYDRISEMTWRSWSPMENLLRTVELRPNVLYLQYKEKPQVGLHTIFQMRDSFRDEVSGFVNRSKGILLENINFYYLGNFGVVCQYSENITVDRCNFAPRPGSGRTNAGFADFIQVSGCRGMIDIKNSRFIGAHDDPINIHGTHLRVIEFLSDNRLKGFEAFFKGDDIELVDSRSLLVVGKCKVKEAKLVTPREMELTLSSPLSSEVMQQKDLVIENVTWTPEVRITNNYFARVPTRGILITTRRKSLIEGNTFYGMQMSGIFVADDGLSWYESGPVHDLTIRQNTFLNCGEPIISIDPENREYKGAVHKNITIEENYFYMRKNSSCAIRAKAVDGLMIRHNLIYSLDTEKNKESDFIQMYNCNEVTIKENRVQLHHLFK
;
A
#
# COMPACT_ATOMS: atom_id res chain seq x y z
N MET A 1 6.63 -61.33 -22.00
CA MET A 1 5.87 -60.08 -21.70
C MET A 1 6.81 -58.90 -21.84
N MET A 2 6.73 -58.21 -22.97
CA MET A 2 7.50 -56.98 -23.20
C MET A 2 6.71 -55.80 -22.64
N SER A 3 7.24 -55.12 -21.62
CA SER A 3 6.69 -53.89 -21.09
C SER A 3 7.11 -52.71 -21.97
N VAL A 4 6.14 -52.14 -22.68
CA VAL A 4 6.33 -50.92 -23.47
C VAL A 4 6.26 -49.75 -22.51
N TRP A 5 7.40 -49.06 -22.30
CA TRP A 5 7.47 -47.76 -21.60
C TRP A 5 7.03 -46.67 -22.56
N PHE A 6 5.86 -46.05 -22.29
CA PHE A 6 5.47 -44.81 -22.92
C PHE A 6 6.26 -43.67 -22.29
N ILE A 7 7.26 -43.17 -22.99
CA ILE A 7 7.89 -41.88 -22.68
C ILE A 7 6.93 -40.79 -23.16
N GLN A 8 6.21 -40.16 -22.24
CA GLN A 8 5.51 -38.93 -22.50
C GLN A 8 6.56 -37.82 -22.70
N LEU A 9 6.89 -37.51 -23.94
CA LEU A 9 7.59 -36.30 -24.30
C LEU A 9 6.65 -35.10 -24.02
N ALA A 10 6.89 -34.42 -22.93
CA ALA A 10 6.33 -33.09 -22.70
C ALA A 10 6.93 -32.15 -23.77
N ILE A 11 6.21 -31.91 -24.84
CA ILE A 11 6.54 -30.88 -25.81
C ILE A 11 6.36 -29.55 -25.07
N PHE A 12 7.45 -28.99 -24.55
CA PHE A 12 7.48 -27.57 -24.16
C PHE A 12 7.20 -26.76 -25.41
N ALA A 13 5.98 -26.32 -25.60
CA ALA A 13 5.64 -25.36 -26.63
C ALA A 13 6.52 -24.12 -26.41
N GLN A 14 7.43 -23.88 -27.36
CA GLN A 14 8.31 -22.71 -27.30
C GLN A 14 7.43 -21.45 -27.23
N SER A 15 7.54 -20.70 -26.14
CA SER A 15 6.77 -19.47 -25.96
C SER A 15 7.07 -18.50 -27.12
N ARG A 16 6.04 -18.01 -27.78
CA ARG A 16 6.19 -17.00 -28.83
C ARG A 16 6.77 -15.72 -28.22
N ILE A 17 7.81 -15.19 -28.85
CA ILE A 17 8.41 -13.92 -28.43
C ILE A 17 7.91 -12.81 -29.36
N ILE A 18 7.51 -11.69 -28.76
CA ILE A 18 7.15 -10.44 -29.44
C ILE A 18 8.10 -9.38 -28.90
N GLU A 19 8.93 -8.82 -29.75
CA GLU A 19 9.91 -7.81 -29.35
C GLU A 19 9.32 -6.40 -29.42
N VAL A 20 9.73 -5.54 -28.47
CA VAL A 20 9.41 -4.11 -28.41
C VAL A 20 10.73 -3.35 -28.37
N PHE A 21 10.85 -2.33 -29.19
CA PHE A 21 12.04 -1.48 -29.27
C PHE A 21 11.68 -0.06 -28.84
N PRO A 22 12.58 0.66 -28.14
CA PRO A 22 12.34 2.04 -27.79
C PRO A 22 12.41 2.92 -29.06
N GLU A 23 11.42 3.81 -29.21
CA GLU A 23 11.36 4.75 -30.33
C GLU A 23 10.77 6.06 -29.82
N GLN A 24 11.59 7.11 -29.83
CA GLN A 24 11.19 8.41 -29.30
C GLN A 24 9.84 8.88 -29.85
N GLY A 25 8.91 9.13 -28.93
CA GLY A 25 7.57 9.61 -29.26
C GLY A 25 6.60 8.55 -29.76
N LYS A 26 6.99 7.27 -29.85
CA LYS A 26 6.12 6.15 -30.26
C LYS A 26 6.11 4.99 -29.27
N ASP A 27 6.73 5.13 -28.12
CA ASP A 27 6.88 4.04 -27.16
C ASP A 27 5.53 3.42 -26.73
N ILE A 28 4.54 4.26 -26.40
CA ILE A 28 3.20 3.78 -26.03
C ILE A 28 2.53 3.04 -27.19
N GLU A 29 2.64 3.55 -28.41
CA GLU A 29 2.05 2.92 -29.60
C GLU A 29 2.70 1.56 -29.90
N ASN A 30 4.03 1.48 -29.81
CA ASN A 30 4.78 0.24 -30.02
C ASN A 30 4.45 -0.81 -28.96
N ILE A 31 4.32 -0.40 -27.69
CA ILE A 31 3.89 -1.26 -26.58
C ILE A 31 2.45 -1.76 -26.83
N ALA A 32 1.53 -0.86 -27.15
CA ALA A 32 0.13 -1.22 -27.42
C ALA A 32 0.01 -2.21 -28.60
N LEU A 33 0.79 -2.02 -29.66
CA LEU A 33 0.84 -2.96 -30.79
C LEU A 33 1.36 -4.34 -30.38
N ALA A 34 2.40 -4.41 -29.54
CA ALA A 34 2.93 -5.66 -29.02
C ALA A 34 1.91 -6.39 -28.15
N LEU A 35 1.20 -5.68 -27.27
CA LEU A 35 0.13 -6.24 -26.44
C LEU A 35 -1.05 -6.75 -27.28
N LYS A 36 -1.41 -6.05 -28.35
CA LYS A 36 -2.41 -6.52 -29.31
C LYS A 36 -1.99 -7.84 -29.95
N LYS A 37 -0.72 -7.93 -30.42
CA LYS A 37 -0.18 -9.20 -30.95
C LYS A 37 -0.16 -10.32 -29.92
N ALA A 38 0.03 -10.00 -28.63
CA ALA A 38 -0.05 -10.97 -27.53
C ALA A 38 -1.49 -11.47 -27.34
N ALA A 39 -2.49 -10.57 -27.41
CA ALA A 39 -3.90 -10.93 -27.35
C ALA A 39 -4.31 -11.91 -28.48
N ASP A 40 -3.75 -11.73 -29.68
CA ASP A 40 -3.99 -12.62 -30.84
C ASP A 40 -3.50 -14.05 -30.60
N CYS A 41 -2.65 -14.28 -29.60
CA CYS A 41 -2.22 -15.62 -29.20
C CYS A 41 -3.32 -16.41 -28.45
N LYS A 42 -4.47 -15.79 -28.11
CA LYS A 42 -5.66 -16.43 -27.53
C LYS A 42 -5.35 -17.30 -26.31
N GLY A 43 -4.55 -16.76 -25.38
CA GLY A 43 -4.17 -17.41 -24.12
C GLY A 43 -3.08 -18.48 -24.24
N ARG A 44 -2.48 -18.70 -25.40
CA ARG A 44 -1.24 -19.49 -25.51
C ARG A 44 -0.08 -18.68 -24.90
N PRO A 45 0.87 -19.34 -24.21
CA PRO A 45 1.99 -18.65 -23.60
C PRO A 45 2.76 -17.78 -24.60
N VAL A 46 2.98 -16.52 -24.24
CA VAL A 46 3.70 -15.54 -25.05
C VAL A 46 4.54 -14.62 -24.17
N THR A 47 5.71 -14.25 -24.65
CA THR A 47 6.58 -13.27 -24.00
C THR A 47 6.65 -12.00 -24.85
N VAL A 48 6.25 -10.88 -24.28
CA VAL A 48 6.54 -9.55 -24.83
C VAL A 48 7.85 -9.10 -24.20
N LYS A 49 8.90 -9.02 -25.02
CA LYS A 49 10.26 -8.75 -24.60
C LYS A 49 10.70 -7.37 -25.02
N PHE A 50 11.08 -6.54 -24.06
CA PHE A 50 11.58 -5.21 -24.32
C PHE A 50 13.08 -5.24 -24.64
N SER A 51 13.51 -4.55 -25.67
CA SER A 51 14.94 -4.27 -25.89
C SER A 51 15.41 -3.30 -24.80
N PRO A 52 16.61 -3.52 -24.21
CA PRO A 52 17.10 -2.63 -23.17
C PRO A 52 17.14 -1.17 -23.60
N GLY A 53 16.51 -0.29 -22.80
CA GLY A 53 16.44 1.14 -23.11
C GLY A 53 15.50 1.91 -22.20
N ILE A 54 15.30 3.18 -22.52
CA ILE A 54 14.34 4.05 -21.83
C ILE A 54 13.13 4.21 -22.76
N TYR A 55 11.97 3.83 -22.26
CA TYR A 55 10.67 4.00 -22.92
C TYR A 55 9.96 5.18 -22.24
N GLN A 56 9.85 6.29 -22.97
CA GLN A 56 9.18 7.48 -22.45
C GLN A 56 7.68 7.40 -22.73
N LEU A 57 6.90 7.33 -21.67
CA LEU A 57 5.44 7.21 -21.72
C LEU A 57 4.82 8.58 -21.44
N ASP A 58 4.35 9.24 -22.50
CA ASP A 58 3.79 10.59 -22.41
C ASP A 58 2.29 10.54 -22.09
N ARG A 59 1.86 11.30 -21.07
CA ARG A 59 0.47 11.40 -20.62
C ARG A 59 -0.50 11.66 -21.77
N ALA A 60 -0.17 12.57 -22.67
CA ALA A 60 -1.01 12.93 -23.82
C ALA A 60 -1.26 11.79 -24.82
N LYS A 61 -0.44 10.73 -24.80
CA LYS A 61 -0.54 9.55 -25.68
C LYS A 61 -1.03 8.30 -24.96
N SER A 62 -1.28 8.39 -23.66
CA SER A 62 -1.68 7.29 -22.82
C SER A 62 -3.07 6.74 -23.17
N SER A 63 -3.33 5.49 -22.81
CA SER A 63 -4.69 4.94 -22.84
C SER A 63 -5.53 5.59 -21.75
N GLN A 64 -6.72 6.08 -22.11
CA GLN A 64 -7.64 6.72 -21.17
C GLN A 64 -8.80 5.77 -20.86
N VAL A 65 -8.97 5.42 -19.57
CA VAL A 65 -9.99 4.48 -19.13
C VAL A 65 -10.57 4.92 -17.79
N LEU A 66 -11.88 4.80 -17.64
CA LEU A 66 -12.58 5.09 -16.39
C LEU A 66 -12.34 3.98 -15.37
N TYR A 67 -11.73 4.30 -14.23
CA TYR A 67 -11.57 3.39 -13.11
C TYR A 67 -11.86 4.07 -11.77
N TYR A 68 -12.71 3.42 -10.98
CA TYR A 68 -12.90 3.73 -9.56
C TYR A 68 -11.96 2.86 -8.75
N ILE A 69 -10.91 3.46 -8.22
CA ILE A 69 -9.85 2.76 -7.49
C ILE A 69 -10.02 2.99 -6.00
N SER A 70 -10.01 1.91 -5.22
CA SER A 70 -10.12 1.95 -3.77
C SER A 70 -9.12 2.92 -3.15
N ASN A 71 -9.57 3.71 -2.19
CA ASN A 71 -8.78 4.67 -1.43
C ASN A 71 -8.15 5.81 -2.26
N THR A 72 -8.72 6.12 -3.43
CA THR A 72 -8.38 7.30 -4.22
C THR A 72 -9.51 8.34 -4.17
N THR A 73 -9.23 9.56 -4.60
CA THR A 73 -10.19 10.67 -4.59
C THR A 73 -11.22 10.59 -5.70
N SER A 74 -11.02 9.74 -6.70
CA SER A 74 -11.93 9.60 -7.86
C SER A 74 -13.38 9.28 -7.51
N GLU A 75 -13.64 8.72 -6.33
CA GLU A 75 -14.99 8.39 -5.90
C GLU A 75 -15.72 9.55 -5.20
N LEU A 76 -14.99 10.49 -4.61
CA LEU A 76 -15.58 11.51 -3.73
C LEU A 76 -15.45 12.92 -4.30
N ASP A 77 -14.25 13.27 -4.76
CA ASP A 77 -13.88 14.67 -5.02
C ASP A 77 -13.61 14.94 -6.51
N ASP A 78 -13.37 13.89 -7.31
CA ASP A 78 -13.15 14.01 -8.75
C ASP A 78 -14.36 13.55 -9.54
N PRO A 79 -15.00 14.42 -10.32
CA PRO A 79 -16.09 14.04 -11.22
C PRO A 79 -15.61 13.22 -12.43
N ASP A 80 -14.29 13.22 -12.73
CA ASP A 80 -13.71 12.50 -13.86
C ASP A 80 -12.71 11.43 -13.41
N PRO A 81 -13.14 10.18 -13.16
CA PRO A 81 -12.27 9.09 -12.73
C PRO A 81 -11.44 8.49 -13.88
N THR A 82 -11.21 9.22 -14.96
CA THR A 82 -10.40 8.77 -16.10
C THR A 82 -8.94 8.67 -15.72
N LYS A 83 -8.33 7.49 -15.91
CA LYS A 83 -6.90 7.23 -15.70
C LYS A 83 -6.13 7.27 -17.00
N HIS A 84 -4.93 7.85 -16.95
CA HIS A 84 -3.98 7.93 -18.06
C HIS A 84 -2.96 6.81 -17.91
N ILE A 85 -3.05 5.77 -18.72
CA ILE A 85 -2.36 4.50 -18.51
C ILE A 85 -1.21 4.32 -19.50
N GLY A 86 0.00 4.10 -18.96
CA GLY A 86 1.20 3.86 -19.77
C GLY A 86 1.25 2.45 -20.38
N LEU A 87 1.15 1.42 -19.54
CA LEU A 87 1.15 0.01 -19.94
C LEU A 87 -0.21 -0.61 -19.62
N TYR A 88 -1.07 -0.77 -20.62
CA TYR A 88 -2.44 -1.24 -20.42
C TYR A 88 -2.67 -2.67 -20.88
N LEU A 89 -2.79 -3.61 -19.96
CA LEU A 89 -3.15 -5.00 -20.20
C LEU A 89 -4.62 -5.22 -19.81
N ASN A 90 -5.44 -5.59 -20.78
CA ASN A 90 -6.85 -5.87 -20.56
C ASN A 90 -7.20 -7.24 -21.12
N THR A 91 -7.81 -8.10 -20.29
CA THR A 91 -8.29 -9.46 -20.65
C THR A 91 -7.22 -10.39 -21.23
N LEU A 92 -5.94 -10.12 -20.97
CA LEU A 92 -4.83 -10.96 -21.44
C LEU A 92 -4.66 -12.20 -20.56
N LYS A 93 -4.20 -13.31 -21.19
CA LYS A 93 -3.94 -14.57 -20.51
C LYS A 93 -2.59 -15.15 -20.85
N ASN A 94 -1.87 -15.66 -19.83
CA ASN A 94 -0.59 -16.35 -19.97
C ASN A 94 0.47 -15.52 -20.70
N VAL A 95 0.62 -14.25 -20.32
CA VAL A 95 1.56 -13.31 -20.93
C VAL A 95 2.67 -12.96 -19.94
N THR A 96 3.92 -13.12 -20.39
CA THR A 96 5.08 -12.58 -19.70
C THR A 96 5.48 -11.26 -20.36
N ILE A 97 5.58 -10.19 -19.60
CA ILE A 97 6.13 -8.91 -20.02
C ILE A 97 7.51 -8.79 -19.38
N ASP A 98 8.56 -8.94 -20.18
CA ASP A 98 9.95 -8.90 -19.71
C ASP A 98 10.63 -7.62 -20.16
N GLY A 99 10.91 -6.75 -19.21
CA GLY A 99 11.56 -5.46 -19.42
C GLY A 99 13.04 -5.56 -19.76
N CYS A 100 13.69 -6.69 -19.48
CA CYS A 100 15.14 -6.87 -19.69
C CYS A 100 16.00 -5.73 -19.11
N GLY A 101 15.59 -5.13 -18.00
CA GLY A 101 16.27 -4.00 -17.36
C GLY A 101 15.89 -2.62 -17.92
N SER A 102 14.94 -2.55 -18.84
CA SER A 102 14.44 -1.28 -19.40
C SER A 102 13.78 -0.41 -18.35
N THR A 103 13.78 0.89 -18.61
CA THR A 103 13.09 1.89 -17.79
C THR A 103 11.82 2.35 -18.50
N LEU A 104 10.68 2.21 -17.82
CA LEU A 104 9.44 2.92 -18.17
C LEU A 104 9.48 4.27 -17.45
N LEU A 105 9.65 5.35 -18.20
CA LEU A 105 9.74 6.72 -17.71
C LEU A 105 8.43 7.45 -17.97
N MET A 106 7.64 7.63 -16.89
CA MET A 106 6.39 8.37 -16.97
C MET A 106 6.65 9.87 -17.16
N ASN A 107 6.03 10.47 -18.15
CA ASN A 107 6.08 11.90 -18.39
C ASN A 107 4.69 12.51 -18.21
N GLY A 108 4.43 13.00 -17.01
CA GLY A 108 3.14 13.50 -16.54
C GLY A 108 2.53 12.65 -15.44
N GLU A 109 1.43 13.13 -14.87
CA GLU A 109 0.60 12.40 -13.90
C GLU A 109 -0.16 11.29 -14.61
N MET A 110 0.19 10.05 -14.31
CA MET A 110 -0.38 8.89 -14.99
C MET A 110 -0.14 7.58 -14.24
N THR A 111 -0.97 6.60 -14.52
CA THR A 111 -0.85 5.23 -14.02
C THR A 111 0.17 4.46 -14.87
N SER A 112 1.23 3.95 -14.23
CA SER A 112 2.32 3.29 -14.97
C SER A 112 1.84 2.03 -15.68
N PHE A 113 1.04 1.18 -14.99
CA PHE A 113 0.48 -0.02 -15.60
C PHE A 113 -0.90 -0.38 -15.03
N VAL A 114 -1.72 -1.01 -15.84
CA VAL A 114 -3.00 -1.61 -15.44
C VAL A 114 -3.07 -3.05 -15.94
N LEU A 115 -3.47 -3.96 -15.05
CA LEU A 115 -3.82 -5.35 -15.33
C LEU A 115 -5.31 -5.52 -15.03
N ASP A 116 -6.18 -5.42 -16.04
CA ASP A 116 -7.62 -5.54 -15.85
C ASP A 116 -8.16 -6.84 -16.44
N LYS A 117 -8.82 -7.65 -15.60
CA LYS A 117 -9.40 -8.96 -15.98
C LYS A 117 -8.39 -9.90 -16.66
N CYS A 118 -7.15 -9.83 -16.23
CA CYS A 118 -6.05 -10.64 -16.74
C CYS A 118 -5.88 -11.95 -15.97
N GLU A 119 -5.25 -12.95 -16.59
CA GLU A 119 -4.97 -14.25 -15.97
C GLU A 119 -3.57 -14.76 -16.32
N GLY A 120 -2.78 -15.15 -15.30
CA GLY A 120 -1.43 -15.69 -15.52
C GLY A 120 -0.47 -14.67 -16.14
N ILE A 121 -0.38 -13.47 -15.58
CA ILE A 121 0.53 -12.40 -16.05
C ILE A 121 1.78 -12.37 -15.20
N VAL A 122 2.92 -12.31 -15.86
CA VAL A 122 4.22 -12.01 -15.26
C VAL A 122 4.72 -10.67 -15.79
N LEU A 123 4.89 -9.70 -14.90
CA LEU A 123 5.56 -8.42 -15.19
C LEU A 123 6.91 -8.42 -14.49
N LYS A 124 8.02 -8.34 -15.23
CA LYS A 124 9.34 -8.49 -14.62
C LYS A 124 10.44 -7.68 -15.27
N ASN A 125 11.53 -7.49 -14.49
CA ASN A 125 12.80 -6.89 -14.95
C ASN A 125 12.65 -5.47 -15.48
N PHE A 126 11.83 -4.63 -14.83
CA PHE A 126 11.65 -3.21 -15.18
C PHE A 126 12.24 -2.27 -14.14
N ASN A 127 12.55 -1.06 -14.58
CA ASN A 127 12.63 0.13 -13.76
C ASN A 127 11.43 1.02 -14.10
N ILE A 128 10.70 1.47 -13.09
CA ILE A 128 9.57 2.40 -13.24
C ILE A 128 9.94 3.70 -12.53
N ASP A 129 9.93 4.81 -13.25
CA ASP A 129 10.28 6.12 -12.71
C ASP A 129 9.43 7.22 -13.37
N TYR A 130 9.42 8.40 -12.77
CA TYR A 130 8.73 9.58 -13.27
C TYR A 130 9.77 10.67 -13.55
N LYS A 131 9.62 11.32 -14.69
CA LYS A 131 10.48 12.44 -15.09
C LYS A 131 10.37 13.60 -14.09
N HIS A 132 9.14 13.89 -13.69
CA HIS A 132 8.78 14.86 -12.67
C HIS A 132 7.80 14.21 -11.70
N PRO A 133 8.29 13.67 -10.57
CA PRO A 133 7.43 13.11 -9.52
C PRO A 133 6.36 14.10 -9.07
N THR A 134 5.16 13.62 -8.80
CA THR A 134 4.05 14.41 -8.24
C THR A 134 4.27 14.82 -6.77
N GLN A 135 5.38 14.40 -6.20
CA GLN A 135 5.91 14.80 -4.91
C GLN A 135 7.18 15.61 -5.09
N THR A 136 7.30 16.70 -4.36
CA THR A 136 8.41 17.65 -4.46
C THR A 136 9.28 17.61 -3.21
N GLU A 137 10.57 17.89 -3.38
CA GLU A 137 11.51 17.89 -2.25
C GLU A 137 12.29 19.22 -2.20
N VAL A 138 12.47 19.74 -0.99
CA VAL A 138 13.35 20.87 -0.70
C VAL A 138 14.24 20.57 0.50
N GLU A 139 15.51 20.96 0.44
CA GLU A 139 16.47 20.86 1.54
C GLU A 139 16.69 22.23 2.16
N VAL A 140 16.64 22.34 3.48
CA VAL A 140 16.92 23.58 4.22
C VAL A 140 18.41 23.83 4.24
N LEU A 141 18.85 24.92 3.60
CA LEU A 141 20.25 25.36 3.56
C LEU A 141 20.59 26.37 4.65
N GLU A 142 19.62 27.25 4.98
CA GLU A 142 19.78 28.30 5.96
C GLU A 142 18.43 28.61 6.61
N GLU A 143 18.44 29.01 7.87
CA GLU A 143 17.26 29.48 8.58
C GLU A 143 17.53 30.81 9.29
N GLY A 144 16.58 31.73 9.21
CA GLY A 144 16.53 32.97 9.98
C GLY A 144 15.31 33.02 10.89
N ASN A 145 15.02 34.20 11.44
CA ASN A 145 13.90 34.36 12.37
C ASN A 145 12.53 34.18 11.69
N ASP A 146 12.38 34.62 10.46
CA ASP A 146 11.14 34.62 9.69
C ASP A 146 11.30 34.00 8.29
N TYR A 147 12.43 33.38 7.98
CA TYR A 147 12.69 32.83 6.67
C TYR A 147 13.44 31.48 6.69
N LEU A 148 13.33 30.77 5.57
CA LEU A 148 14.18 29.65 5.19
C LEU A 148 14.79 29.93 3.82
N ILE A 149 16.06 29.53 3.61
CA ILE A 149 16.63 29.36 2.28
C ILE A 149 16.66 27.86 2.00
N VAL A 150 16.04 27.46 0.91
CA VAL A 150 15.91 26.05 0.56
C VAL A 150 16.46 25.75 -0.83
N GLN A 151 17.06 24.56 -0.99
CA GLN A 151 17.44 23.99 -2.29
C GLN A 151 16.30 23.11 -2.78
N VAL A 152 15.76 23.41 -3.93
CA VAL A 152 14.76 22.59 -4.61
C VAL A 152 15.45 21.41 -5.31
N HIS A 153 14.89 20.22 -5.17
CA HIS A 153 15.41 19.05 -5.89
C HIS A 153 15.24 19.22 -7.42
N PRO A 154 16.24 18.86 -8.25
CA PRO A 154 16.20 19.13 -9.70
C PRO A 154 15.03 18.51 -10.46
N THR A 155 14.39 17.44 -9.94
CA THR A 155 13.20 16.83 -10.56
C THR A 155 11.89 17.54 -10.20
N SER A 156 11.90 18.46 -9.22
CA SER A 156 10.73 19.19 -8.77
C SER A 156 10.59 20.48 -9.60
N GLN A 157 9.47 20.64 -10.28
CA GLN A 157 9.18 21.82 -11.07
C GLN A 157 8.35 22.81 -10.26
N TYR A 158 8.70 24.08 -10.35
CA TYR A 158 7.98 25.16 -9.66
C TYR A 158 7.89 26.41 -10.51
N ARG A 159 6.93 27.26 -10.14
CA ARG A 159 6.82 28.64 -10.64
C ARG A 159 6.44 29.57 -9.48
N ILE A 160 6.83 30.82 -9.60
CA ILE A 160 6.47 31.87 -8.63
C ILE A 160 5.49 32.83 -9.32
N VAL A 161 4.25 32.83 -8.81
CA VAL A 161 3.17 33.68 -9.34
C VAL A 161 2.68 34.60 -8.23
N ASN A 162 2.78 35.92 -8.41
CA ASN A 162 2.43 36.93 -7.39
C ASN A 162 3.13 36.65 -6.03
N ALA A 163 4.41 36.36 -6.09
CA ALA A 163 5.25 35.98 -4.94
C ALA A 163 4.84 34.71 -4.19
N GLN A 164 3.90 33.92 -4.71
CA GLN A 164 3.49 32.63 -4.18
C GLN A 164 4.12 31.50 -4.98
N LEU A 165 4.61 30.49 -4.26
CA LEU A 165 5.18 29.27 -4.84
C LEU A 165 4.07 28.33 -5.28
N GLU A 166 4.20 27.79 -6.47
CA GLU A 166 3.34 26.75 -7.00
C GLU A 166 4.20 25.64 -7.59
N TRP A 167 3.97 24.40 -7.16
CA TRP A 167 4.56 23.19 -7.72
C TRP A 167 3.69 22.70 -8.87
N TYR A 168 4.30 22.20 -9.93
CA TYR A 168 3.52 21.74 -11.09
C TYR A 168 4.24 20.66 -11.91
N GLY A 169 3.47 19.98 -12.70
CA GLY A 169 3.89 19.05 -13.75
C GLY A 169 2.78 18.89 -14.80
N ASP A 170 2.99 18.00 -15.76
CA ASP A 170 1.93 17.68 -16.73
C ASP A 170 0.81 16.90 -16.03
N GLY A 171 -0.37 17.49 -15.94
CA GLY A 171 -1.58 16.95 -15.32
C GLY A 171 -1.79 17.31 -13.85
N TRP A 172 -0.84 17.98 -13.18
CA TRP A 172 -0.98 18.30 -11.76
C TRP A 172 -0.37 19.65 -11.38
N SER A 173 -0.90 20.25 -10.34
CA SER A 173 -0.27 21.39 -9.64
C SER A 173 -0.83 21.55 -8.24
N PHE A 174 -0.01 22.05 -7.30
CA PHE A 174 -0.45 22.41 -5.96
C PHE A 174 0.38 23.55 -5.37
N LYS A 175 -0.20 24.25 -4.38
CA LYS A 175 0.47 25.34 -3.64
C LYS A 175 0.78 24.95 -2.20
N ASN A 176 -0.12 24.22 -1.59
CA ASN A 176 0.03 23.65 -0.25
C ASN A 176 -0.54 22.24 -0.21
N GLY A 177 -0.11 21.44 0.72
CA GLY A 177 -0.56 20.05 0.84
C GLY A 177 0.08 19.33 2.01
N ILE A 178 0.10 18.03 1.93
CA ILE A 178 0.66 17.18 2.98
C ILE A 178 2.19 17.18 2.88
N ALA A 179 2.85 17.30 4.03
CA ALA A 179 4.31 17.24 4.11
C ALA A 179 4.81 16.25 5.13
N GLN A 180 6.03 15.83 4.92
CA GLN A 180 6.84 15.12 5.90
C GLN A 180 8.29 15.59 5.83
N SER A 181 9.01 15.37 6.91
CA SER A 181 10.42 15.72 7.03
C SER A 181 11.27 14.47 7.05
N TYR A 182 12.43 14.57 6.42
CA TYR A 182 13.47 13.55 6.43
C TYR A 182 14.79 14.15 6.91
N ASP A 183 15.46 13.45 7.81
CA ASP A 183 16.80 13.79 8.27
C ASP A 183 17.81 12.80 7.68
N ARG A 184 18.80 13.33 6.92
CA ARG A 184 19.84 12.52 6.26
C ARG A 184 20.77 11.81 7.24
N ILE A 185 20.96 12.34 8.45
CA ILE A 185 21.91 11.80 9.42
C ILE A 185 21.32 10.58 10.13
N SER A 186 20.12 10.73 10.65
CA SER A 186 19.40 9.64 11.34
C SER A 186 18.66 8.70 10.39
N GLU A 187 18.50 9.09 9.13
CA GLU A 187 17.67 8.41 8.13
C GLU A 187 16.20 8.23 8.56
N MET A 188 15.73 9.10 9.43
CA MET A 188 14.38 9.06 9.96
C MET A 188 13.45 10.00 9.19
N THR A 189 12.21 9.57 9.01
CA THR A 189 11.14 10.35 8.35
C THR A 189 9.95 10.46 9.29
N TRP A 190 9.34 11.64 9.41
CA TRP A 190 8.15 11.85 10.25
C TRP A 190 7.18 12.83 9.59
N ARG A 191 5.90 12.71 9.92
CA ARG A 191 4.89 13.70 9.54
C ARG A 191 5.28 15.06 10.09
N SER A 192 5.21 16.07 9.28
CA SER A 192 5.58 17.41 9.66
C SER A 192 4.62 18.46 9.11
N TRP A 193 4.80 19.64 9.59
CA TRP A 193 4.19 20.85 9.06
C TRP A 193 4.67 21.11 7.62
N SER A 194 3.77 21.63 6.77
CA SER A 194 4.13 21.97 5.39
C SER A 194 4.91 23.29 5.33
N PRO A 195 6.09 23.33 4.72
CA PRO A 195 6.83 24.57 4.54
C PRO A 195 6.13 25.57 3.60
N MET A 196 5.00 25.20 3.01
CA MET A 196 4.13 26.10 2.22
C MET A 196 3.07 26.79 3.08
N GLU A 197 2.89 26.38 4.32
CA GLU A 197 1.92 26.95 5.25
C GLU A 197 2.45 28.28 5.82
N ASN A 198 1.59 29.29 5.99
CA ASN A 198 1.95 30.62 6.47
C ASN A 198 3.04 31.37 5.64
N LEU A 199 3.25 30.92 4.40
CA LEU A 199 4.21 31.53 3.48
C LEU A 199 3.69 32.90 3.00
N LEU A 200 4.45 33.96 3.27
CA LEU A 200 4.14 35.31 2.84
C LEU A 200 4.60 35.59 1.42
N ARG A 201 5.83 35.21 1.13
CA ARG A 201 6.38 35.34 -0.22
C ARG A 201 7.55 34.41 -0.48
N THR A 202 7.77 34.17 -1.76
CA THR A 202 8.91 33.39 -2.27
C THR A 202 9.72 34.26 -3.22
N VAL A 203 11.05 34.18 -3.11
CA VAL A 203 12.00 34.81 -4.04
C VAL A 203 13.01 33.77 -4.49
N GLU A 204 13.24 33.65 -5.78
CA GLU A 204 14.32 32.82 -6.30
C GLU A 204 15.65 33.62 -6.23
N LEU A 205 16.59 33.15 -5.42
CA LEU A 205 17.90 33.75 -5.25
C LEU A 205 18.88 33.38 -6.36
N ARG A 206 18.77 32.15 -6.83
CA ARG A 206 19.48 31.55 -7.96
C ARG A 206 18.74 30.29 -8.39
N PRO A 207 19.01 29.71 -9.57
CA PRO A 207 18.28 28.53 -10.03
C PRO A 207 18.16 27.45 -8.97
N ASN A 208 16.94 27.02 -8.66
CA ASN A 208 16.56 26.05 -7.64
C ASN A 208 16.95 26.40 -6.18
N VAL A 209 17.26 27.68 -5.88
CA VAL A 209 17.46 28.14 -4.50
C VAL A 209 16.46 29.24 -4.19
N LEU A 210 15.57 28.95 -3.24
CA LEU A 210 14.46 29.82 -2.89
C LEU A 210 14.64 30.42 -1.50
N TYR A 211 14.31 31.70 -1.37
CA TYR A 211 14.07 32.39 -0.10
C TYR A 211 12.58 32.36 0.18
N LEU A 212 12.19 31.70 1.28
CA LEU A 212 10.82 31.53 1.73
C LEU A 212 10.62 32.39 2.98
N GLN A 213 9.78 33.43 2.91
CA GLN A 213 9.46 34.31 4.04
C GLN A 213 8.11 33.91 4.65
N TYR A 214 8.05 33.82 5.97
CA TYR A 214 6.89 33.36 6.72
C TYR A 214 6.30 34.43 7.62
N LYS A 215 5.02 34.32 7.89
CA LYS A 215 4.36 34.97 9.01
C LYS A 215 4.78 34.34 10.34
N GLU A 216 4.77 33.02 10.36
CA GLU A 216 5.20 32.17 11.47
C GLU A 216 6.05 31.04 10.88
N LYS A 217 7.35 31.08 11.09
CA LYS A 217 8.28 30.12 10.54
C LYS A 217 8.19 28.78 11.31
N PRO A 218 8.21 27.62 10.62
CA PRO A 218 8.34 26.34 11.30
C PRO A 218 9.70 26.23 12.00
N GLN A 219 9.73 25.51 13.12
CA GLN A 219 10.99 25.11 13.72
C GLN A 219 11.55 23.92 12.95
N VAL A 220 12.69 24.11 12.32
CA VAL A 220 13.37 23.07 11.52
C VAL A 220 14.86 23.12 11.79
N GLY A 221 15.55 22.03 11.56
CA GLY A 221 17.01 22.00 11.56
C GLY A 221 17.59 22.19 10.17
N LEU A 222 18.85 22.63 10.09
CA LEU A 222 19.59 22.65 8.84
C LEU A 222 19.66 21.23 8.26
N HIS A 223 19.65 21.13 6.92
CA HIS A 223 19.65 19.88 6.16
C HIS A 223 18.40 19.01 6.32
N THR A 224 17.36 19.50 7.00
CA THR A 224 16.04 18.86 6.93
C THR A 224 15.53 18.90 5.49
N ILE A 225 15.05 17.76 5.00
CA ILE A 225 14.40 17.68 3.69
C ILE A 225 12.91 17.58 3.91
N PHE A 226 12.18 18.55 3.38
CA PHE A 226 10.74 18.48 3.29
C PHE A 226 10.34 17.76 2.00
N GLN A 227 9.47 16.79 2.14
CA GLN A 227 8.82 16.05 1.05
C GLN A 227 7.35 16.45 1.04
N MET A 228 6.90 17.08 -0.05
CA MET A 228 5.58 17.69 -0.13
C MET A 228 4.77 17.12 -1.28
N ARG A 229 3.49 16.99 -1.10
CA ARG A 229 2.54 16.49 -2.09
C ARG A 229 1.18 17.15 -1.96
N ASP A 230 0.38 17.07 -3.02
CA ASP A 230 -1.04 17.41 -2.95
C ASP A 230 -1.77 16.47 -1.96
N SER A 231 -2.93 16.89 -1.52
CA SER A 231 -3.90 16.02 -0.83
C SER A 231 -4.67 15.10 -1.79
N PHE A 232 -4.71 15.45 -3.06
CA PHE A 232 -5.43 14.72 -4.10
C PHE A 232 -4.65 13.47 -4.56
N ARG A 233 -5.26 12.28 -4.41
CA ARG A 233 -4.70 10.99 -4.84
C ARG A 233 -5.59 10.41 -5.92
N ASP A 234 -5.13 10.39 -7.17
CA ASP A 234 -5.93 9.86 -8.27
C ASP A 234 -5.21 8.81 -9.14
N GLU A 235 -4.09 9.16 -9.76
CA GLU A 235 -3.32 8.25 -10.62
C GLU A 235 -2.40 7.33 -9.78
N VAL A 236 -2.74 6.05 -9.69
CA VAL A 236 -1.94 5.04 -8.99
C VAL A 236 -0.75 4.59 -9.84
N SER A 237 0.33 4.08 -9.22
CA SER A 237 1.45 3.54 -9.98
C SER A 237 1.07 2.28 -10.76
N GLY A 238 0.39 1.36 -10.10
CA GLY A 238 -0.09 0.13 -10.71
C GLY A 238 -1.50 -0.21 -10.28
N PHE A 239 -2.32 -0.71 -11.17
CA PHE A 239 -3.65 -1.17 -10.86
C PHE A 239 -3.88 -2.61 -11.32
N VAL A 240 -4.10 -3.52 -10.36
CA VAL A 240 -4.42 -4.92 -10.60
C VAL A 240 -5.88 -5.14 -10.26
N ASN A 241 -6.75 -5.15 -11.27
CA ASN A 241 -8.19 -5.21 -11.11
C ASN A 241 -8.78 -6.51 -11.66
N ARG A 242 -9.59 -7.20 -10.86
CA ARG A 242 -10.33 -8.42 -11.27
C ARG A 242 -9.44 -9.42 -12.02
N SER A 243 -8.18 -9.53 -11.62
CA SER A 243 -7.16 -10.34 -12.28
C SER A 243 -6.74 -11.52 -11.41
N LYS A 244 -6.16 -12.54 -12.02
CA LYS A 244 -5.79 -13.77 -11.33
C LYS A 244 -4.41 -14.27 -11.71
N GLY A 245 -3.63 -14.73 -10.70
CA GLY A 245 -2.32 -15.31 -10.93
C GLY A 245 -1.33 -14.28 -11.48
N ILE A 246 -1.10 -13.21 -10.73
CA ILE A 246 -0.23 -12.10 -11.11
C ILE A 246 1.11 -12.21 -10.39
N LEU A 247 2.19 -12.11 -11.12
CA LEU A 247 3.55 -12.03 -10.58
C LEU A 247 4.21 -10.72 -11.01
N LEU A 248 4.58 -9.91 -10.02
CA LEU A 248 5.49 -8.77 -10.15
C LEU A 248 6.85 -9.19 -9.64
N GLU A 249 7.87 -9.26 -10.52
CA GLU A 249 9.16 -9.85 -10.18
C GLU A 249 10.33 -8.97 -10.63
N ASN A 250 11.26 -8.72 -9.72
CA ASN A 250 12.49 -7.98 -10.02
C ASN A 250 12.22 -6.63 -10.70
N ILE A 251 11.33 -5.82 -10.08
CA ILE A 251 10.97 -4.48 -10.55
C ILE A 251 11.51 -3.44 -9.57
N ASN A 252 12.18 -2.42 -10.09
CA ASN A 252 12.55 -1.25 -9.33
C ASN A 252 11.48 -0.17 -9.53
N PHE A 253 10.70 0.09 -8.50
CA PHE A 253 9.77 1.21 -8.43
C PHE A 253 10.51 2.41 -7.82
N TYR A 254 11.10 3.25 -8.66
CA TYR A 254 11.84 4.43 -8.22
C TYR A 254 10.95 5.60 -7.82
N TYR A 255 9.73 5.61 -8.35
CA TYR A 255 8.64 6.47 -7.91
C TYR A 255 7.28 5.83 -8.29
N LEU A 256 6.26 6.03 -7.43
CA LEU A 256 4.97 5.33 -7.52
C LEU A 256 3.75 6.23 -7.80
N GLY A 257 3.92 7.35 -8.48
CA GLY A 257 2.77 8.24 -8.79
C GLY A 257 2.08 8.80 -7.54
N ASN A 258 0.76 8.99 -7.61
CA ASN A 258 -0.03 9.54 -6.51
C ASN A 258 -0.49 8.50 -5.50
N PHE A 259 -0.30 7.22 -5.81
CA PHE A 259 -0.53 6.07 -4.95
C PHE A 259 0.31 4.90 -5.45
N GLY A 260 0.46 3.85 -4.66
CA GLY A 260 1.29 2.70 -5.03
C GLY A 260 0.65 1.74 -6.02
N VAL A 261 0.92 0.46 -5.83
CA VAL A 261 0.28 -0.63 -6.57
C VAL A 261 -0.99 -1.03 -5.82
N VAL A 262 -2.14 -0.76 -6.40
CA VAL A 262 -3.45 -1.13 -5.84
C VAL A 262 -3.95 -2.42 -6.48
N CYS A 263 -4.23 -3.41 -5.65
CA CYS A 263 -4.84 -4.67 -6.05
C CYS A 263 -6.28 -4.72 -5.54
N GLN A 264 -7.24 -4.81 -6.47
CA GLN A 264 -8.66 -4.75 -6.14
C GLN A 264 -9.40 -5.93 -6.78
N TYR A 265 -10.18 -6.66 -5.98
CA TYR A 265 -10.96 -7.84 -6.43
C TYR A 265 -10.15 -8.83 -7.28
N SER A 266 -8.92 -9.07 -6.90
CA SER A 266 -7.98 -9.92 -7.62
C SER A 266 -7.57 -11.15 -6.80
N GLU A 267 -7.03 -12.17 -7.46
CA GLU A 267 -6.76 -13.47 -6.84
C GLU A 267 -5.34 -13.94 -7.13
N ASN A 268 -4.63 -14.41 -6.10
CA ASN A 268 -3.28 -14.98 -6.19
C ASN A 268 -2.27 -13.98 -6.80
N ILE A 269 -1.76 -13.09 -5.96
CA ILE A 269 -0.80 -12.05 -6.34
C ILE A 269 0.52 -12.30 -5.64
N THR A 270 1.60 -12.29 -6.39
CA THR A 270 2.95 -12.40 -5.85
C THR A 270 3.77 -11.18 -6.22
N VAL A 271 4.47 -10.63 -5.23
CA VAL A 271 5.49 -9.57 -5.39
C VAL A 271 6.80 -10.13 -4.87
N ASP A 272 7.76 -10.35 -5.76
CA ASP A 272 9.03 -11.01 -5.42
C ASP A 272 10.23 -10.23 -5.94
N ARG A 273 11.23 -10.00 -5.09
CA ARG A 273 12.47 -9.28 -5.43
C ARG A 273 12.23 -7.91 -6.04
N CYS A 274 11.19 -7.20 -5.59
CA CYS A 274 10.92 -5.83 -6.01
C CYS A 274 11.58 -4.82 -5.06
N ASN A 275 11.93 -3.65 -5.60
CA ASN A 275 12.56 -2.59 -4.86
C ASN A 275 11.75 -1.31 -4.99
N PHE A 276 11.01 -0.97 -3.94
CA PHE A 276 10.25 0.26 -3.81
C PHE A 276 11.12 1.26 -3.05
N ALA A 277 11.93 2.02 -3.78
CA ALA A 277 12.91 2.92 -3.17
C ALA A 277 13.33 4.02 -4.16
N PRO A 278 13.76 5.20 -3.67
CA PRO A 278 14.29 6.23 -4.55
C PRO A 278 15.43 5.72 -5.42
N ARG A 279 15.50 6.18 -6.67
CA ARG A 279 16.56 5.78 -7.60
C ARG A 279 17.93 6.13 -7.03
N PRO A 280 18.86 5.16 -6.96
CA PRO A 280 20.23 5.41 -6.48
C PRO A 280 20.90 6.55 -7.24
N GLY A 281 21.58 7.44 -6.51
CA GLY A 281 22.28 8.59 -7.08
C GLY A 281 21.39 9.73 -7.58
N SER A 282 20.06 9.62 -7.47
CA SER A 282 19.14 10.71 -7.85
C SER A 282 19.13 11.88 -6.86
N GLY A 283 19.51 11.64 -5.61
CA GLY A 283 19.36 12.60 -4.51
C GLY A 283 17.96 12.63 -3.89
N ARG A 284 16.96 11.98 -4.49
CA ARG A 284 15.61 11.84 -3.91
C ARG A 284 15.64 11.02 -2.63
N THR A 285 14.77 11.35 -1.70
CA THR A 285 14.69 10.71 -0.38
C THR A 285 13.42 9.88 -0.18
N ASN A 286 12.43 10.04 -1.06
CA ASN A 286 11.18 9.27 -1.09
C ASN A 286 10.96 8.60 -2.44
N ALA A 287 10.09 7.58 -2.45
CA ALA A 287 9.72 6.81 -3.65
C ALA A 287 8.20 6.78 -3.90
N GLY A 288 7.39 7.39 -3.07
CA GLY A 288 5.95 7.30 -3.24
C GLY A 288 5.15 8.36 -2.49
N PHE A 289 3.99 8.61 -3.02
CA PHE A 289 3.05 9.64 -2.58
C PHE A 289 2.23 9.16 -1.36
N ALA A 290 1.96 7.86 -1.24
CA ALA A 290 1.18 7.23 -0.18
C ALA A 290 1.68 5.80 0.07
N ASP A 291 0.77 4.80 0.21
CA ASP A 291 1.11 3.40 0.37
C ASP A 291 1.87 2.86 -0.85
N PHE A 292 2.75 1.88 -0.66
CA PHE A 292 3.43 1.26 -1.80
C PHE A 292 2.63 0.09 -2.39
N ILE A 293 2.01 -0.72 -1.54
CA ILE A 293 1.12 -1.80 -1.97
C ILE A 293 -0.15 -1.72 -1.13
N GLN A 294 -1.29 -1.59 -1.80
CA GLN A 294 -2.60 -1.71 -1.18
C GLN A 294 -3.38 -2.86 -1.80
N VAL A 295 -3.87 -3.75 -0.95
CA VAL A 295 -4.68 -4.91 -1.33
C VAL A 295 -6.06 -4.73 -0.71
N SER A 296 -7.05 -4.41 -1.54
CA SER A 296 -8.42 -4.15 -1.14
C SER A 296 -9.37 -5.21 -1.71
N GLY A 297 -10.01 -5.99 -0.84
CA GLY A 297 -11.00 -6.98 -1.25
C GLY A 297 -10.45 -8.01 -2.26
N CYS A 298 -9.28 -8.55 -2.03
CA CYS A 298 -8.68 -9.64 -2.82
C CYS A 298 -8.94 -10.99 -2.18
N ARG A 299 -8.60 -12.08 -2.88
CA ARG A 299 -8.70 -13.45 -2.36
C ARG A 299 -7.56 -14.35 -2.84
N GLY A 300 -7.55 -15.60 -2.38
CA GLY A 300 -6.45 -16.53 -2.61
C GLY A 300 -5.20 -16.11 -1.85
N MET A 301 -4.00 -16.34 -2.37
CA MET A 301 -2.74 -16.02 -1.72
C MET A 301 -2.20 -14.66 -2.17
N ILE A 302 -1.89 -13.80 -1.22
CA ILE A 302 -1.07 -12.59 -1.41
C ILE A 302 0.31 -12.90 -0.82
N ASP A 303 1.33 -12.99 -1.68
CA ASP A 303 2.71 -13.38 -1.31
C ASP A 303 3.68 -12.24 -1.64
N ILE A 304 4.17 -11.52 -0.62
CA ILE A 304 5.10 -10.38 -0.76
C ILE A 304 6.42 -10.76 -0.10
N LYS A 305 7.48 -10.89 -0.91
CA LYS A 305 8.72 -11.44 -0.39
C LYS A 305 9.99 -10.87 -1.03
N ASN A 306 11.10 -11.00 -0.29
CA ASN A 306 12.45 -10.67 -0.75
C ASN A 306 12.57 -9.24 -1.31
N SER A 307 11.76 -8.31 -0.83
CA SER A 307 11.58 -6.99 -1.40
C SER A 307 12.00 -5.89 -0.43
N ARG A 308 12.18 -4.67 -0.93
CA ARG A 308 12.58 -3.51 -0.14
C ARG A 308 11.56 -2.40 -0.29
N PHE A 309 11.25 -1.74 0.83
CA PHE A 309 10.25 -0.68 0.94
C PHE A 309 10.86 0.51 1.66
N ILE A 310 11.27 1.55 0.93
CA ILE A 310 12.03 2.68 1.47
C ILE A 310 11.46 4.00 0.97
N GLY A 311 11.09 4.89 1.91
CA GLY A 311 10.64 6.24 1.58
C GLY A 311 9.19 6.30 1.10
N ALA A 312 8.29 5.59 1.77
CA ALA A 312 6.85 5.75 1.62
C ALA A 312 6.37 7.04 2.31
N HIS A 313 5.26 7.59 1.85
CA HIS A 313 4.56 8.69 2.53
C HIS A 313 3.40 8.20 3.41
N ASP A 314 3.05 6.93 3.31
CA ASP A 314 2.12 6.20 4.16
C ASP A 314 2.61 4.76 4.37
N ASP A 315 1.72 3.82 4.65
CA ASP A 315 2.10 2.44 4.98
C ASP A 315 2.68 1.70 3.76
N PRO A 316 3.89 1.14 3.80
CA PRO A 316 4.45 0.37 2.68
C PRO A 316 3.56 -0.78 2.20
N ILE A 317 2.90 -1.47 3.12
CA ILE A 317 1.97 -2.55 2.80
C ILE A 317 0.69 -2.36 3.62
N ASN A 318 -0.45 -2.28 2.93
CA ASN A 318 -1.78 -2.24 3.51
C ASN A 318 -2.64 -3.34 2.89
N ILE A 319 -3.11 -4.31 3.70
CA ILE A 319 -3.92 -5.44 3.24
C ILE A 319 -5.19 -5.54 4.06
N HIS A 320 -6.33 -5.38 3.39
CA HIS A 320 -7.63 -5.40 4.03
C HIS A 320 -8.74 -5.95 3.12
N GLY A 321 -9.82 -6.42 3.75
CA GLY A 321 -11.12 -6.56 3.10
C GLY A 321 -11.81 -5.20 3.02
N THR A 322 -13.11 -5.19 2.83
CA THR A 322 -13.86 -3.93 2.75
C THR A 322 -15.12 -4.03 3.58
N HIS A 323 -15.25 -3.17 4.58
CA HIS A 323 -16.52 -2.85 5.20
C HIS A 323 -17.27 -1.83 4.35
N LEU A 324 -18.52 -2.10 4.04
CA LEU A 324 -19.37 -1.15 3.33
C LEU A 324 -20.61 -0.82 4.15
N ARG A 325 -20.95 0.45 4.21
CA ARG A 325 -22.13 0.90 4.94
C ARG A 325 -23.41 0.36 4.31
N VAL A 326 -24.32 -0.13 5.16
CA VAL A 326 -25.69 -0.37 4.77
C VAL A 326 -26.39 0.99 4.67
N ILE A 327 -26.85 1.36 3.47
CA ILE A 327 -27.56 2.61 3.25
C ILE A 327 -29.02 2.47 3.64
N GLU A 328 -29.68 1.37 3.21
CA GLU A 328 -31.10 1.14 3.39
C GLU A 328 -31.42 -0.35 3.31
N PHE A 329 -32.36 -0.81 4.14
CA PHE A 329 -33.03 -2.10 3.96
C PHE A 329 -34.28 -1.91 3.12
N LEU A 330 -34.30 -2.43 1.89
CA LEU A 330 -35.45 -2.36 1.00
C LEU A 330 -36.52 -3.40 1.36
N SER A 331 -36.09 -4.50 1.98
CA SER A 331 -36.92 -5.57 2.56
C SER A 331 -36.02 -6.45 3.45
N ASP A 332 -36.56 -7.50 4.05
CA ASP A 332 -35.82 -8.45 4.89
C ASP A 332 -34.71 -9.22 4.15
N ASN A 333 -34.70 -9.19 2.84
CA ASN A 333 -33.67 -9.84 2.02
C ASN A 333 -33.09 -8.92 0.92
N ARG A 334 -33.30 -7.61 0.98
CA ARG A 334 -32.77 -6.64 0.03
C ARG A 334 -32.22 -5.41 0.75
N LEU A 335 -31.04 -5.00 0.37
CA LEU A 335 -30.37 -3.84 0.95
C LEU A 335 -29.58 -3.08 -0.11
N LYS A 336 -29.21 -1.85 0.19
CA LYS A 336 -28.29 -1.01 -0.57
C LYS A 336 -26.97 -0.84 0.15
N GLY A 337 -25.88 -0.85 -0.60
CA GLY A 337 -24.52 -0.59 -0.16
C GLY A 337 -23.66 -0.09 -1.30
N PHE A 338 -22.38 0.11 -1.06
CA PHE A 338 -21.40 0.49 -2.08
C PHE A 338 -20.99 -0.70 -2.96
N GLU A 339 -20.32 -0.47 -4.10
CA GLU A 339 -19.92 -1.54 -5.03
C GLU A 339 -18.74 -2.35 -4.45
N ALA A 340 -18.98 -3.59 -4.06
CA ALA A 340 -17.94 -4.57 -3.69
C ALA A 340 -18.45 -6.00 -3.60
N PHE A 341 -19.59 -6.34 -4.21
CA PHE A 341 -20.24 -7.63 -4.06
C PHE A 341 -20.57 -8.27 -5.39
N PHE A 342 -20.50 -9.59 -5.41
CA PHE A 342 -20.82 -10.39 -6.58
C PHE A 342 -21.81 -11.49 -6.21
N LYS A 343 -22.56 -11.97 -7.20
CA LYS A 343 -23.46 -13.11 -7.01
C LYS A 343 -22.71 -14.31 -6.48
N GLY A 344 -23.17 -14.87 -5.37
CA GLY A 344 -22.60 -16.04 -4.71
C GLY A 344 -21.64 -15.72 -3.57
N ASP A 345 -21.31 -14.45 -3.35
CA ASP A 345 -20.43 -14.04 -2.25
C ASP A 345 -21.09 -14.33 -0.90
N ASP A 346 -20.27 -14.78 0.03
CA ASP A 346 -20.60 -14.86 1.44
C ASP A 346 -20.38 -13.49 2.08
N ILE A 347 -21.35 -13.01 2.84
CA ILE A 347 -21.30 -11.72 3.51
C ILE A 347 -21.61 -11.86 5.00
N GLU A 348 -21.04 -10.96 5.78
CA GLU A 348 -21.36 -10.78 7.20
C GLU A 348 -21.83 -9.35 7.44
N LEU A 349 -22.91 -9.21 8.23
CA LEU A 349 -23.34 -7.92 8.75
C LEU A 349 -22.65 -7.72 10.09
N VAL A 350 -22.03 -6.58 10.27
CA VAL A 350 -21.18 -6.27 11.41
C VAL A 350 -21.69 -5.00 12.09
N ASP A 351 -21.81 -5.03 13.39
CA ASP A 351 -22.02 -3.82 14.22
C ASP A 351 -20.72 -3.01 14.19
N SER A 352 -20.72 -1.84 13.54
CA SER A 352 -19.52 -1.02 13.34
C SER A 352 -18.90 -0.49 14.63
N ARG A 353 -19.66 -0.47 15.75
CA ARG A 353 -19.16 0.02 17.04
C ARG A 353 -18.43 -1.06 17.84
N SER A 354 -18.88 -2.30 17.77
CA SER A 354 -18.24 -3.44 18.44
C SER A 354 -17.37 -4.29 17.53
N LEU A 355 -17.52 -4.16 16.21
CA LEU A 355 -16.90 -4.98 15.17
C LEU A 355 -17.26 -6.47 15.30
N LEU A 356 -18.41 -6.77 15.90
CA LEU A 356 -18.91 -8.13 16.00
C LEU A 356 -19.95 -8.44 14.92
N VAL A 357 -19.90 -9.67 14.46
CA VAL A 357 -20.85 -10.18 13.44
C VAL A 357 -22.22 -10.37 14.07
N VAL A 358 -23.24 -9.74 13.50
CA VAL A 358 -24.64 -9.81 13.92
C VAL A 358 -25.53 -10.56 12.94
N GLY A 359 -25.05 -10.82 11.73
CA GLY A 359 -25.77 -11.60 10.72
C GLY A 359 -24.86 -12.16 9.66
N LYS A 360 -25.28 -13.27 9.04
CA LYS A 360 -24.54 -13.91 7.94
C LYS A 360 -25.51 -14.26 6.82
N CYS A 361 -25.08 -14.03 5.60
CA CYS A 361 -25.90 -14.35 4.45
C CYS A 361 -25.04 -14.58 3.20
N LYS A 362 -25.69 -14.99 2.12
CA LYS A 362 -25.07 -15.10 0.79
C LYS A 362 -25.76 -14.18 -0.19
N VAL A 363 -25.01 -13.56 -1.07
CA VAL A 363 -25.53 -12.71 -2.14
C VAL A 363 -26.16 -13.58 -3.23
N LYS A 364 -27.48 -13.49 -3.40
CA LYS A 364 -28.24 -14.15 -4.47
C LYS A 364 -28.12 -13.36 -5.78
N GLU A 365 -28.20 -12.04 -5.68
CA GLU A 365 -28.09 -11.12 -6.81
C GLU A 365 -27.46 -9.81 -6.35
N ALA A 366 -26.58 -9.24 -7.16
CA ALA A 366 -25.97 -7.94 -6.95
C ALA A 366 -26.17 -7.10 -8.20
N LYS A 367 -26.73 -5.90 -8.05
CA LYS A 367 -27.02 -4.98 -9.13
C LYS A 367 -26.40 -3.62 -8.83
N LEU A 368 -25.52 -3.16 -9.71
CA LEU A 368 -24.96 -1.81 -9.66
C LEU A 368 -26.07 -0.81 -10.03
N VAL A 369 -26.35 0.14 -9.15
CA VAL A 369 -27.36 1.20 -9.35
C VAL A 369 -26.67 2.48 -9.80
N THR A 370 -25.60 2.85 -9.12
CA THR A 370 -24.68 3.93 -9.48
C THR A 370 -23.24 3.44 -9.30
N PRO A 371 -22.21 4.15 -9.72
CA PRO A 371 -20.82 3.76 -9.44
C PRO A 371 -20.52 3.57 -7.94
N ARG A 372 -21.34 4.11 -7.07
CA ARG A 372 -21.18 4.09 -5.60
C ARG A 372 -22.26 3.32 -4.85
N GLU A 373 -23.25 2.77 -5.54
CA GLU A 373 -24.37 2.09 -4.90
C GLU A 373 -24.72 0.79 -5.59
N MET A 374 -24.91 -0.26 -4.80
CA MET A 374 -25.44 -1.55 -5.23
C MET A 374 -26.71 -1.91 -4.48
N GLU A 375 -27.62 -2.58 -5.17
CA GLU A 375 -28.69 -3.34 -4.56
C GLU A 375 -28.26 -4.80 -4.44
N LEU A 376 -28.38 -5.35 -3.25
CA LEU A 376 -28.12 -6.76 -2.98
C LEU A 376 -29.44 -7.47 -2.66
N THR A 377 -29.69 -8.59 -3.33
CA THR A 377 -30.70 -9.56 -2.93
C THR A 377 -30.02 -10.69 -2.20
N LEU A 378 -30.43 -10.97 -0.98
CA LEU A 378 -29.87 -12.00 -0.12
C LEU A 378 -30.55 -13.36 -0.34
N SER A 379 -29.82 -14.43 -0.04
CA SER A 379 -30.33 -15.79 -0.20
C SER A 379 -31.33 -16.19 0.88
N SER A 380 -31.33 -15.50 2.02
CA SER A 380 -32.23 -15.70 3.15
C SER A 380 -32.63 -14.36 3.76
N PRO A 381 -33.81 -14.26 4.37
CA PRO A 381 -34.23 -13.04 5.05
C PRO A 381 -33.38 -12.78 6.30
N LEU A 382 -33.17 -11.50 6.60
CA LEU A 382 -32.53 -11.05 7.84
C LEU A 382 -33.57 -10.98 8.96
N SER A 383 -33.14 -11.18 10.20
CA SER A 383 -34.03 -11.01 11.34
C SER A 383 -34.39 -9.53 11.55
N SER A 384 -35.56 -9.29 12.14
CA SER A 384 -35.98 -7.93 12.49
C SER A 384 -35.02 -7.21 13.42
N GLU A 385 -34.35 -7.96 14.30
CA GLU A 385 -33.35 -7.43 15.23
C GLU A 385 -32.13 -6.86 14.47
N VAL A 386 -31.66 -7.56 13.43
CA VAL A 386 -30.57 -7.07 12.60
C VAL A 386 -30.99 -5.83 11.81
N MET A 387 -32.18 -5.85 11.22
CA MET A 387 -32.68 -4.72 10.42
C MET A 387 -32.97 -3.45 11.25
N GLN A 388 -33.19 -3.58 12.56
CA GLN A 388 -33.39 -2.45 13.47
C GLN A 388 -32.09 -1.86 14.02
N GLN A 389 -30.96 -2.54 13.82
CA GLN A 389 -29.67 -2.01 14.27
C GLN A 389 -29.25 -0.80 13.42
N LYS A 390 -28.71 0.19 14.10
CA LYS A 390 -28.06 1.35 13.47
C LYS A 390 -26.59 1.07 13.31
N ASP A 391 -25.95 1.79 12.40
CA ASP A 391 -24.49 1.72 12.22
C ASP A 391 -23.98 0.34 11.78
N LEU A 392 -24.72 -0.35 10.91
CA LEU A 392 -24.30 -1.60 10.32
C LEU A 392 -23.39 -1.39 9.11
N VAL A 393 -22.36 -2.23 9.05
CA VAL A 393 -21.53 -2.42 7.87
C VAL A 393 -21.63 -3.86 7.38
N ILE A 394 -21.32 -4.06 6.10
CA ILE A 394 -21.28 -5.39 5.48
C ILE A 394 -19.86 -5.68 5.09
N GLU A 395 -19.34 -6.83 5.49
CA GLU A 395 -18.08 -7.37 5.02
C GLU A 395 -18.32 -8.42 3.92
N ASN A 396 -17.54 -8.34 2.84
CA ASN A 396 -17.47 -9.39 1.85
C ASN A 396 -16.44 -10.45 2.26
N VAL A 397 -16.92 -11.52 2.88
CA VAL A 397 -16.08 -12.60 3.43
C VAL A 397 -15.42 -13.46 2.35
N THR A 398 -16.00 -13.49 1.15
CA THR A 398 -15.42 -14.23 0.02
C THR A 398 -14.12 -13.61 -0.47
N TRP A 399 -14.04 -12.29 -0.42
CA TRP A 399 -12.89 -11.52 -0.90
C TRP A 399 -11.97 -11.10 0.25
N THR A 400 -11.43 -12.10 0.95
CA THR A 400 -10.43 -11.96 2.00
C THR A 400 -9.27 -12.92 1.73
N PRO A 401 -8.00 -12.46 1.61
CA PRO A 401 -6.89 -13.27 1.17
C PRO A 401 -6.21 -14.03 2.33
N GLU A 402 -5.54 -15.13 1.99
CA GLU A 402 -4.39 -15.61 2.75
C GLU A 402 -3.18 -14.72 2.47
N VAL A 403 -2.34 -14.47 3.48
CA VAL A 403 -1.24 -13.52 3.37
C VAL A 403 0.07 -14.13 3.80
N ARG A 404 1.12 -13.87 3.01
CA ARG A 404 2.50 -14.18 3.38
C ARG A 404 3.39 -13.00 3.05
N ILE A 405 4.04 -12.42 4.09
CA ILE A 405 4.99 -11.30 3.95
C ILE A 405 6.31 -11.74 4.56
N THR A 406 7.32 -12.03 3.71
CA THR A 406 8.53 -12.70 4.18
C THR A 406 9.82 -12.10 3.61
N ASN A 407 10.84 -12.00 4.47
CA ASN A 407 12.19 -11.58 4.09
C ASN A 407 12.25 -10.20 3.40
N ASN A 408 11.44 -9.25 3.85
CA ASN A 408 11.43 -7.88 3.33
C ASN A 408 12.18 -6.92 4.26
N TYR A 409 12.57 -5.78 3.71
CA TYR A 409 13.22 -4.68 4.43
C TYR A 409 12.40 -3.40 4.30
N PHE A 410 12.09 -2.76 5.43
CA PHE A 410 11.30 -1.52 5.52
C PHE A 410 12.12 -0.42 6.19
N ALA A 411 12.14 0.79 5.60
CA ALA A 411 12.82 1.96 6.16
C ALA A 411 12.24 3.30 5.68
N ARG A 412 12.52 4.36 6.42
CA ARG A 412 12.13 5.74 6.07
C ARG A 412 10.62 5.89 5.88
N VAL A 413 9.86 5.47 6.89
CA VAL A 413 8.40 5.48 6.88
C VAL A 413 7.88 6.33 8.04
N PRO A 414 7.03 7.34 7.79
CA PRO A 414 6.49 8.22 8.83
C PRO A 414 5.31 7.59 9.57
N THR A 415 4.84 6.45 9.11
CA THR A 415 3.68 5.72 9.63
C THR A 415 4.08 4.31 10.04
N ARG A 416 3.29 3.33 9.68
CA ARG A 416 3.46 1.91 10.00
C ARG A 416 4.18 1.17 8.87
N GLY A 417 4.82 0.05 9.18
CA GLY A 417 5.48 -0.79 8.17
C GLY A 417 4.48 -1.66 7.40
N ILE A 418 3.62 -2.37 8.13
CA ILE A 418 2.56 -3.22 7.59
C ILE A 418 1.27 -2.94 8.35
N LEU A 419 0.19 -2.65 7.62
CA LEU A 419 -1.17 -2.74 8.11
C LEU A 419 -1.80 -4.01 7.55
N ILE A 420 -2.41 -4.82 8.40
CA ILE A 420 -3.05 -6.07 7.98
C ILE A 420 -4.36 -6.30 8.71
N THR A 421 -5.39 -6.60 7.93
CA THR A 421 -6.68 -7.04 8.43
C THR A 421 -7.28 -8.06 7.45
N THR A 422 -7.21 -9.34 7.80
CA THR A 422 -7.81 -10.44 7.04
C THR A 422 -8.12 -11.62 7.94
N ARG A 423 -9.23 -12.27 7.69
CA ARG A 423 -9.68 -13.44 8.46
C ARG A 423 -9.05 -14.77 8.03
N ARG A 424 -8.20 -14.76 6.99
CA ARG A 424 -7.53 -15.96 6.51
C ARG A 424 -6.16 -16.11 7.15
N LYS A 425 -5.56 -17.27 6.96
CA LYS A 425 -4.23 -17.54 7.48
C LYS A 425 -3.20 -16.53 6.99
N SER A 426 -2.46 -15.96 7.93
CA SER A 426 -1.46 -14.93 7.65
C SER A 426 -0.14 -15.23 8.34
N LEU A 427 0.96 -14.99 7.62
CA LEU A 427 2.32 -15.17 8.11
C LEU A 427 3.15 -13.92 7.79
N ILE A 428 3.73 -13.31 8.82
CA ILE A 428 4.71 -12.23 8.70
C ILE A 428 6.02 -12.72 9.32
N GLU A 429 7.03 -13.03 8.47
CA GLU A 429 8.21 -13.76 8.92
C GLU A 429 9.50 -13.21 8.32
N GLY A 430 10.55 -13.11 9.15
CA GLY A 430 11.90 -12.80 8.69
C GLY A 430 12.08 -11.39 8.13
N ASN A 431 11.18 -10.46 8.41
CA ASN A 431 11.27 -9.09 7.91
C ASN A 431 12.11 -8.22 8.85
N THR A 432 12.69 -7.16 8.30
CA THR A 432 13.43 -6.15 9.05
C THR A 432 12.74 -4.79 8.90
N PHE A 433 12.42 -4.16 10.03
CA PHE A 433 11.83 -2.83 10.11
C PHE A 433 12.81 -1.86 10.77
N TYR A 434 13.17 -0.79 10.07
CA TYR A 434 14.09 0.22 10.57
C TYR A 434 13.45 1.60 10.62
N GLY A 435 13.25 2.14 11.82
CA GLY A 435 12.86 3.53 12.01
C GLY A 435 11.44 3.89 11.61
N MET A 436 10.48 2.94 11.69
CA MET A 436 9.05 3.29 11.55
C MET A 436 8.68 4.30 12.64
N GLN A 437 7.98 5.38 12.29
CA GLN A 437 7.58 6.37 13.32
C GLN A 437 6.39 5.91 14.15
N MET A 438 5.54 5.10 13.58
CA MET A 438 4.48 4.37 14.25
C MET A 438 4.87 2.88 14.38
N SER A 439 3.92 1.99 14.42
CA SER A 439 4.15 0.55 14.57
C SER A 439 4.91 -0.06 13.37
N GLY A 440 5.75 -1.04 13.63
CA GLY A 440 6.28 -1.90 12.57
C GLY A 440 5.17 -2.73 11.93
N ILE A 441 4.28 -3.30 12.77
CA ILE A 441 3.11 -4.06 12.30
C ILE A 441 1.88 -3.58 13.06
N PHE A 442 0.83 -3.24 12.32
CA PHE A 442 -0.47 -2.85 12.84
C PHE A 442 -1.56 -3.81 12.36
N VAL A 443 -2.23 -4.44 13.30
CA VAL A 443 -3.39 -5.31 13.08
C VAL A 443 -4.63 -4.50 13.45
N ALA A 444 -5.38 -4.11 12.44
CA ALA A 444 -6.57 -3.26 12.58
C ALA A 444 -7.87 -4.02 12.28
N ASP A 445 -8.95 -3.35 12.35
CA ASP A 445 -10.28 -3.59 11.77
C ASP A 445 -11.11 -2.32 12.02
N ASP A 446 -11.70 -1.74 10.99
CA ASP A 446 -12.41 -0.47 11.08
C ASP A 446 -13.75 -0.49 10.32
N GLY A 447 -14.82 -0.23 11.03
CA GLY A 447 -16.17 -0.10 10.47
C GLY A 447 -16.73 1.32 10.46
N LEU A 448 -15.94 2.37 10.78
CA LEU A 448 -16.45 3.72 11.03
C LEU A 448 -15.70 4.84 10.29
N SER A 449 -14.45 4.66 9.97
CA SER A 449 -13.57 5.70 9.40
C SER A 449 -13.11 5.36 8.00
N TRP A 450 -12.20 4.39 7.89
CA TRP A 450 -11.60 3.96 6.63
C TRP A 450 -12.31 2.76 6.01
N TYR A 451 -13.14 2.07 6.79
CA TYR A 451 -13.88 0.88 6.37
C TYR A 451 -12.99 -0.28 5.90
N GLU A 452 -11.77 -0.34 6.41
CA GLU A 452 -10.83 -1.43 6.17
C GLU A 452 -11.19 -2.62 7.05
N SER A 453 -11.72 -3.69 6.42
CA SER A 453 -12.24 -4.82 7.16
C SER A 453 -11.27 -5.98 7.20
N GLY A 454 -11.34 -6.73 8.13
CA GLY A 454 -11.61 -8.07 8.45
C GLY A 454 -10.99 -8.46 9.80
N PRO A 455 -11.75 -9.06 10.70
CA PRO A 455 -11.20 -9.57 11.93
C PRO A 455 -10.13 -10.64 11.63
N VAL A 456 -8.96 -10.51 12.24
CA VAL A 456 -7.88 -11.48 12.05
C VAL A 456 -8.20 -12.75 12.85
N HIS A 457 -8.12 -13.91 12.19
CA HIS A 457 -8.47 -15.19 12.83
C HIS A 457 -7.33 -16.22 12.89
N ASP A 458 -6.23 -16.01 12.19
CA ASP A 458 -5.06 -16.91 12.20
C ASP A 458 -3.85 -16.12 11.70
N LEU A 459 -3.10 -15.51 12.61
CA LEU A 459 -1.93 -14.70 12.29
C LEU A 459 -0.71 -15.17 13.08
N THR A 460 0.38 -15.41 12.38
CA THR A 460 1.69 -15.64 12.97
C THR A 460 2.65 -14.53 12.59
N ILE A 461 3.25 -13.88 13.59
CA ILE A 461 4.31 -12.87 13.45
C ILE A 461 5.57 -13.44 14.08
N ARG A 462 6.56 -13.83 13.25
CA ARG A 462 7.74 -14.50 13.80
C ARG A 462 9.05 -14.13 13.11
N GLN A 463 10.13 -14.24 13.85
CA GLN A 463 11.50 -14.05 13.35
C GLN A 463 11.73 -12.70 12.64
N ASN A 464 10.94 -11.69 13.01
CA ASN A 464 11.13 -10.34 12.51
C ASN A 464 12.08 -9.55 13.42
N THR A 465 12.77 -8.58 12.84
CA THR A 465 13.67 -7.67 13.54
C THR A 465 13.14 -6.25 13.46
N PHE A 466 12.93 -5.62 14.60
CA PHE A 466 12.45 -4.25 14.71
C PHE A 466 13.55 -3.38 15.32
N LEU A 467 14.03 -2.41 14.55
CA LEU A 467 15.11 -1.51 14.92
C LEU A 467 14.59 -0.09 15.02
N ASN A 468 14.62 0.49 16.21
CA ASN A 468 14.27 1.90 16.42
C ASN A 468 12.86 2.28 15.88
N CYS A 469 11.87 1.40 16.01
CA CYS A 469 10.49 1.65 15.60
C CYS A 469 9.71 2.41 16.68
N GLY A 470 8.59 3.05 16.31
CA GLY A 470 7.64 3.69 17.22
C GLY A 470 6.83 2.68 18.04
N GLU A 471 6.09 3.18 19.01
CA GLU A 471 5.37 2.38 19.99
C GLU A 471 3.85 2.46 19.82
N PRO A 472 3.18 1.33 20.05
CA PRO A 472 3.71 -0.03 20.21
C PRO A 472 4.33 -0.53 18.90
N ILE A 473 5.41 -1.32 18.98
CA ILE A 473 6.11 -1.82 17.77
C ILE A 473 5.23 -2.81 17.01
N ILE A 474 4.59 -3.75 17.71
CA ILE A 474 3.48 -4.54 17.20
C ILE A 474 2.22 -4.07 17.93
N SER A 475 1.28 -3.53 17.18
CA SER A 475 -0.01 -3.06 17.69
C SER A 475 -1.15 -3.90 17.11
N ILE A 476 -1.93 -4.51 18.00
CA ILE A 476 -3.19 -5.16 17.66
C ILE A 476 -4.28 -4.31 18.30
N ASP A 477 -4.92 -3.47 17.50
CA ASP A 477 -5.86 -2.48 18.00
C ASP A 477 -7.02 -2.27 17.02
N PRO A 478 -8.05 -3.13 17.07
CA PRO A 478 -9.27 -2.91 16.31
C PRO A 478 -9.95 -1.63 16.78
N GLU A 479 -10.52 -0.86 15.86
CA GLU A 479 -11.14 0.44 16.15
C GLU A 479 -12.54 0.31 16.79
N ASN A 480 -12.78 -0.79 17.50
CA ASN A 480 -14.04 -0.97 18.21
C ASN A 480 -14.20 0.06 19.34
N ARG A 481 -15.32 0.80 19.32
CA ARG A 481 -15.68 1.81 20.33
C ARG A 481 -16.38 1.18 21.54
N GLU A 482 -16.92 -0.01 21.38
CA GLU A 482 -17.59 -0.77 22.41
C GLU A 482 -17.00 -2.18 22.50
N TYR A 483 -16.69 -2.63 23.69
CA TYR A 483 -16.26 -4.01 23.91
C TYR A 483 -17.46 -4.88 24.26
N LYS A 484 -17.84 -5.77 23.35
CA LYS A 484 -18.87 -6.79 23.53
C LYS A 484 -18.32 -8.22 23.36
N GLY A 485 -17.03 -8.34 23.05
CA GLY A 485 -16.32 -9.60 22.80
C GLY A 485 -15.03 -9.37 22.04
N ALA A 486 -14.25 -10.41 21.84
CA ALA A 486 -13.02 -10.35 21.07
C ALA A 486 -13.31 -10.16 19.58
N VAL A 487 -12.59 -9.24 18.95
CA VAL A 487 -12.65 -8.98 17.51
C VAL A 487 -11.73 -9.94 16.76
N HIS A 488 -10.50 -10.07 17.22
CA HIS A 488 -9.48 -10.93 16.61
C HIS A 488 -9.34 -12.27 17.33
N LYS A 489 -8.76 -13.27 16.65
CA LYS A 489 -8.55 -14.61 17.20
C LYS A 489 -7.23 -15.22 16.75
N ASN A 490 -6.69 -16.16 17.57
CA ASN A 490 -5.56 -17.03 17.24
C ASN A 490 -4.37 -16.25 16.68
N ILE A 491 -3.79 -15.35 17.46
CA ILE A 491 -2.62 -14.57 17.11
C ILE A 491 -1.40 -15.09 17.85
N THR A 492 -0.34 -15.42 17.12
CA THR A 492 0.94 -15.85 17.68
C THR A 492 2.04 -14.85 17.32
N ILE A 493 2.77 -14.37 18.34
CA ILE A 493 3.93 -13.47 18.22
C ILE A 493 5.12 -14.19 18.84
N GLU A 494 6.06 -14.67 18.01
CA GLU A 494 7.14 -15.51 18.50
C GLU A 494 8.49 -15.25 17.82
N GLU A 495 9.57 -15.47 18.57
CA GLU A 495 10.94 -15.43 18.04
C GLU A 495 11.32 -14.09 17.36
N ASN A 496 10.69 -12.97 17.74
CA ASN A 496 11.01 -11.65 17.20
C ASN A 496 12.08 -10.97 18.04
N TYR A 497 12.80 -10.04 17.40
CA TYR A 497 13.86 -9.23 18.00
C TYR A 497 13.42 -7.76 18.01
N PHE A 498 13.31 -7.16 19.20
CA PHE A 498 12.91 -5.78 19.39
C PHE A 498 14.07 -4.95 19.95
N TYR A 499 14.64 -4.08 19.15
CA TYR A 499 15.64 -3.09 19.58
C TYR A 499 14.92 -1.79 19.88
N MET A 500 14.62 -1.58 21.18
CA MET A 500 13.78 -0.49 21.67
C MET A 500 14.50 0.86 21.56
N ARG A 501 13.74 1.93 21.34
CA ARG A 501 14.24 3.31 21.50
C ARG A 501 14.54 3.59 22.98
N LYS A 502 15.36 4.61 23.24
CA LYS A 502 15.57 5.10 24.62
C LYS A 502 14.22 5.54 25.20
N ASN A 503 13.98 5.16 26.46
CA ASN A 503 12.75 5.41 27.19
C ASN A 503 11.49 4.72 26.62
N SER A 504 11.65 3.76 25.74
CA SER A 504 10.56 2.96 25.20
C SER A 504 9.87 2.12 26.29
N SER A 505 8.55 1.96 26.14
CA SER A 505 7.74 1.20 27.13
C SER A 505 6.82 0.17 26.50
N CYS A 506 6.74 0.04 25.17
CA CYS A 506 5.80 -0.88 24.56
C CYS A 506 6.35 -1.52 23.28
N ALA A 507 6.72 -2.80 23.38
CA ALA A 507 7.05 -3.61 22.22
C ALA A 507 5.78 -4.19 21.57
N ILE A 508 4.89 -4.74 22.41
CA ILE A 508 3.67 -5.42 21.95
C ILE A 508 2.46 -4.88 22.73
N ARG A 509 1.47 -4.40 21.99
CA ARG A 509 0.15 -4.08 22.54
C ARG A 509 -0.91 -4.90 21.83
N ALA A 510 -1.81 -5.52 22.61
CA ALA A 510 -2.92 -6.28 22.08
C ALA A 510 -4.24 -5.88 22.75
N LYS A 511 -5.28 -5.71 21.93
CA LYS A 511 -6.64 -5.38 22.37
C LYS A 511 -7.65 -6.29 21.70
N ALA A 512 -8.63 -6.78 22.46
CA ALA A 512 -9.78 -7.54 21.99
C ALA A 512 -9.40 -8.81 21.16
N VAL A 513 -8.49 -9.62 21.71
CA VAL A 513 -8.00 -10.86 21.07
C VAL A 513 -8.43 -12.06 21.93
N ASP A 514 -8.89 -13.12 21.27
CA ASP A 514 -9.17 -14.43 21.84
C ASP A 514 -8.15 -15.46 21.30
N GLY A 515 -7.40 -16.13 22.18
CA GLY A 515 -6.29 -17.01 21.76
C GLY A 515 -5.04 -16.24 21.36
N LEU A 516 -4.38 -15.56 22.30
CA LEU A 516 -3.15 -14.79 22.10
C LEU A 516 -1.95 -15.54 22.68
N MET A 517 -0.96 -15.83 21.83
CA MET A 517 0.31 -16.45 22.24
C MET A 517 1.49 -15.53 21.97
N ILE A 518 2.26 -15.18 23.01
CA ILE A 518 3.47 -14.34 22.92
C ILE A 518 4.61 -15.11 23.55
N ARG A 519 5.58 -15.57 22.74
CA ARG A 519 6.64 -16.44 23.25
C ARG A 519 7.98 -16.29 22.53
N HIS A 520 9.07 -16.62 23.26
CA HIS A 520 10.43 -16.68 22.72
C HIS A 520 10.91 -15.38 22.08
N ASN A 521 10.30 -14.23 22.37
CA ASN A 521 10.73 -12.95 21.84
C ASN A 521 11.90 -12.40 22.66
N LEU A 522 12.78 -11.64 22.00
CA LEU A 522 13.93 -11.00 22.62
C LEU A 522 13.80 -9.48 22.53
N ILE A 523 13.72 -8.82 23.66
CA ILE A 523 13.56 -7.37 23.77
C ILE A 523 14.84 -6.77 24.32
N TYR A 524 15.51 -5.95 23.51
CA TYR A 524 16.71 -5.20 23.89
C TYR A 524 16.31 -3.82 24.39
N SER A 525 16.36 -3.62 25.70
CA SER A 525 16.03 -2.35 26.37
C SER A 525 17.30 -1.49 26.52
N LEU A 526 17.13 -0.17 26.32
CA LEU A 526 18.14 0.84 26.67
C LEU A 526 17.91 1.41 28.08
N ASP A 527 16.85 1.00 28.75
CA ASP A 527 16.45 1.45 30.08
C ASP A 527 16.83 0.39 31.12
N THR A 528 17.72 0.75 32.04
CA THR A 528 18.22 -0.15 33.09
C THR A 528 17.15 -0.51 34.15
N GLU A 529 16.09 0.30 34.25
CA GLU A 529 15.02 0.07 35.22
C GLU A 529 13.94 -0.88 34.68
N LYS A 530 13.84 -1.03 33.34
CA LYS A 530 12.88 -1.89 32.66
C LYS A 530 13.53 -3.20 32.23
N ASN A 531 13.28 -4.26 32.97
CA ASN A 531 13.93 -5.55 32.78
C ASN A 531 12.99 -6.76 32.79
N LYS A 532 11.69 -6.53 32.86
CA LYS A 532 10.66 -7.58 32.83
C LYS A 532 9.84 -7.51 31.55
N GLU A 533 9.34 -8.64 31.09
CA GLU A 533 8.46 -8.69 29.92
C GLU A 533 7.19 -7.83 30.09
N SER A 534 6.65 -7.75 31.32
CA SER A 534 5.49 -6.91 31.65
C SER A 534 5.72 -5.42 31.45
N ASP A 535 6.99 -4.98 31.37
CA ASP A 535 7.31 -3.57 31.11
C ASP A 535 7.12 -3.21 29.64
N PHE A 536 7.06 -4.22 28.74
CA PHE A 536 7.02 -4.05 27.30
C PHE A 536 5.81 -4.70 26.60
N ILE A 537 5.00 -5.50 27.33
CA ILE A 537 3.83 -6.17 26.78
C ILE A 537 2.58 -5.66 27.48
N GLN A 538 1.66 -5.06 26.73
CA GLN A 538 0.40 -4.50 27.22
C GLN A 538 -0.79 -5.22 26.57
N MET A 539 -1.81 -5.54 27.38
CA MET A 539 -2.98 -6.26 26.91
C MET A 539 -4.26 -5.66 27.48
N TYR A 540 -5.30 -5.59 26.66
CA TYR A 540 -6.60 -5.06 27.00
C TYR A 540 -7.71 -5.96 26.46
N ASN A 541 -8.59 -6.47 27.31
CA ASN A 541 -9.72 -7.30 26.88
C ASN A 541 -9.31 -8.50 26.00
N CYS A 542 -8.21 -9.18 26.37
CA CYS A 542 -7.75 -10.40 25.71
C CYS A 542 -8.12 -11.62 26.56
N ASN A 543 -8.51 -12.72 25.88
CA ASN A 543 -8.83 -14.00 26.49
C ASN A 543 -7.86 -15.08 26.00
N GLU A 544 -7.79 -16.22 26.71
CA GLU A 544 -6.92 -17.34 26.37
C GLU A 544 -5.48 -16.92 26.05
N VAL A 545 -4.89 -16.12 26.93
CA VAL A 545 -3.56 -15.53 26.74
C VAL A 545 -2.47 -16.45 27.28
N THR A 546 -1.45 -16.70 26.49
CA THR A 546 -0.23 -17.39 26.90
C THR A 546 0.98 -16.49 26.64
N ILE A 547 1.70 -16.11 27.71
CA ILE A 547 2.97 -15.36 27.63
C ILE A 547 4.05 -16.21 28.29
N LYS A 548 5.09 -16.58 27.53
CA LYS A 548 6.15 -17.42 28.08
C LYS A 548 7.48 -17.29 27.35
N GLU A 549 8.55 -17.45 28.09
CA GLU A 549 9.91 -17.55 27.56
C GLU A 549 10.38 -16.34 26.73
N ASN A 550 9.73 -15.17 26.92
CA ASN A 550 10.24 -13.92 26.40
C ASN A 550 11.38 -13.43 27.29
N ARG A 551 12.37 -12.78 26.71
CA ARG A 551 13.54 -12.31 27.45
C ARG A 551 13.75 -10.81 27.21
N VAL A 552 14.02 -10.09 28.28
CA VAL A 552 14.47 -8.70 28.23
C VAL A 552 15.96 -8.67 28.54
N GLN A 553 16.72 -8.01 27.68
CA GLN A 553 18.16 -7.83 27.84
C GLN A 553 18.52 -6.35 27.75
N LEU A 554 19.47 -5.92 28.57
CA LEU A 554 20.03 -4.57 28.42
C LEU A 554 20.90 -4.53 27.17
N HIS A 555 20.62 -3.57 26.29
CA HIS A 555 21.46 -3.29 25.15
C HIS A 555 22.46 -2.21 25.53
N HIS A 556 23.71 -2.61 25.67
CA HIS A 556 24.80 -1.64 25.79
C HIS A 556 25.07 -1.07 24.41
N LEU A 557 24.52 0.12 24.15
CA LEU A 557 24.77 0.84 22.91
C LEU A 557 26.26 0.88 22.59
N PHE A 558 26.59 0.70 21.32
CA PHE A 558 27.84 1.17 20.76
C PHE A 558 28.10 2.60 21.28
N LYS A 559 29.14 2.74 22.12
CA LYS A 559 29.60 4.03 22.64
C LYS A 559 30.13 4.88 21.49
#